data_919f9be0335f8669ee89836a8b71609c
#
_entry.id   919f9be0335f8669ee89836a8b71609c
#
_cell.length_a   1.000
_cell.length_b   1.000
_cell.length_c   1.000
_cell.angle_alpha   90.00
_cell.angle_beta   90.00
_cell.angle_gamma   90.00
#
_symmetry.space_group_name_H-M   'P 1'
#
loop_
_entity.id
_entity.type
_entity.pdbx_description
1 polymer ?
#
loop_
_entity_poly.entity_id
_entity_poly.type
_entity_poly.pdbx_seq_one_letter_code
_entity_poly.pdbx_strand_id
1 'polypeptide(L)'
;MEPVVVAYALYLLISIPLTVLVARTLSKHGRTFLTQVFEDSPGLANAVNQLLVVGFYLISLGFVTLFLTSHADVHGAREVFELLSVKVGVVALVLGVMHLFNVLVFNGIRRRHLAPKPAPAPVFAGRPVPYPGAPGPQVPPFPAP
;
A
#
# COMPACT_ATOMS: atom_id res chain seq x y z
N MET A 1 37.61 -4.65 -23.01
CA MET A 1 36.84 -4.56 -21.77
C MET A 1 36.62 -5.97 -21.27
N GLU A 2 36.83 -6.18 -19.99
CA GLU A 2 36.54 -7.46 -19.37
C GLU A 2 35.06 -7.81 -19.56
N PRO A 3 34.70 -8.99 -20.03
CA PRO A 3 33.29 -9.36 -20.29
C PRO A 3 32.42 -9.26 -19.04
N VAL A 4 33.01 -9.45 -17.89
CA VAL A 4 32.34 -9.29 -16.59
C VAL A 4 31.90 -7.84 -16.34
N VAL A 5 32.73 -6.85 -16.69
CA VAL A 5 32.41 -5.42 -16.55
C VAL A 5 31.24 -5.04 -17.45
N VAL A 6 31.21 -5.60 -18.67
CA VAL A 6 30.11 -5.39 -19.61
C VAL A 6 28.80 -5.98 -19.06
N ALA A 7 28.84 -7.18 -18.47
CA ALA A 7 27.68 -7.78 -17.81
C ALA A 7 27.14 -6.91 -16.68
N TYR A 8 27.99 -6.38 -15.83
CA TYR A 8 27.58 -5.50 -14.73
C TYR A 8 27.01 -4.16 -15.24
N ALA A 9 27.65 -3.56 -16.24
CA ALA A 9 27.16 -2.33 -16.83
C ALA A 9 25.75 -2.51 -17.45
N LEU A 10 25.54 -3.58 -18.20
CA LEU A 10 24.24 -3.92 -18.78
C LEU A 10 23.20 -4.24 -17.71
N TYR A 11 23.59 -4.98 -16.68
CA TYR A 11 22.72 -5.26 -15.54
C TYR A 11 22.21 -3.98 -14.87
N LEU A 12 23.09 -3.05 -14.57
CA LEU A 12 22.72 -1.76 -13.95
C LEU A 12 21.90 -0.90 -14.91
N LEU A 13 22.28 -0.87 -16.19
CA LEU A 13 21.58 -0.12 -17.24
C LEU A 13 20.12 -0.57 -17.40
N ILE A 14 19.81 -1.83 -17.17
CA ILE A 14 18.46 -2.38 -17.25
C ILE A 14 17.75 -2.25 -15.90
N SER A 15 18.41 -2.60 -14.80
CA SER A 15 17.79 -2.68 -13.47
C SER A 15 17.41 -1.30 -12.91
N ILE A 16 18.23 -0.27 -13.15
CA ILE A 16 17.95 1.10 -12.65
C ILE A 16 16.71 1.70 -13.33
N PRO A 17 16.60 1.75 -14.68
CA PRO A 17 15.39 2.26 -15.32
C PRO A 17 14.14 1.46 -14.98
N LEU A 18 14.24 0.14 -14.86
CA LEU A 18 13.13 -0.71 -14.45
C LEU A 18 12.65 -0.35 -13.05
N THR A 19 13.56 -0.19 -12.09
CA THR A 19 13.25 0.23 -10.72
C THR A 19 12.57 1.61 -10.70
N VAL A 20 13.11 2.57 -11.46
CA VAL A 20 12.53 3.93 -11.57
C VAL A 20 11.13 3.90 -12.17
N LEU A 21 10.90 3.09 -13.20
CA LEU A 21 9.60 2.95 -13.85
C LEU A 21 8.56 2.40 -12.87
N VAL A 22 8.88 1.32 -12.15
CA VAL A 22 7.98 0.72 -11.15
C VAL A 22 7.72 1.70 -10.00
N ALA A 23 8.77 2.39 -9.50
CA ALA A 23 8.63 3.38 -8.43
C ALA A 23 7.73 4.57 -8.84
N ARG A 24 7.86 5.06 -10.07
CA ARG A 24 7.00 6.14 -10.60
C ARG A 24 5.54 5.69 -10.72
N THR A 25 5.32 4.48 -11.20
CA THR A 25 3.98 3.89 -11.31
C THR A 25 3.36 3.75 -9.92
N LEU A 26 4.12 3.25 -8.95
CA LEU A 26 3.68 3.13 -7.56
C LEU A 26 3.36 4.50 -6.95
N SER A 27 4.24 5.49 -7.13
CA SER A 27 4.05 6.86 -6.61
C SER A 27 2.77 7.50 -7.16
N LYS A 28 2.54 7.40 -8.46
CA LYS A 28 1.37 7.99 -9.12
C LYS A 28 0.07 7.36 -8.66
N HIS A 29 -0.03 6.05 -8.69
CA HIS A 29 -1.25 5.34 -8.30
C HIS A 29 -1.46 5.30 -6.79
N GLY A 30 -0.37 5.17 -6.02
CA GLY A 30 -0.39 5.20 -4.57
C GLY A 30 -0.92 6.53 -4.03
N ARG A 31 -0.47 7.65 -4.59
CA ARG A 31 -0.95 8.98 -4.18
C ARG A 31 -2.47 9.12 -4.39
N THR A 32 -2.97 8.78 -5.57
CA THR A 32 -4.40 8.87 -5.88
C THR A 32 -5.23 8.00 -4.93
N PHE A 33 -4.74 6.80 -4.61
CA PHE A 33 -5.40 5.89 -3.70
C PHE A 33 -5.41 6.41 -2.26
N LEU A 34 -4.25 6.87 -1.78
CA LEU A 34 -4.12 7.36 -0.40
C LEU A 34 -4.93 8.64 -0.15
N THR A 35 -5.08 9.52 -1.15
CA THR A 35 -5.95 10.70 -1.02
C THR A 35 -7.42 10.32 -0.91
N GLN A 36 -7.87 9.22 -1.51
CA GLN A 36 -9.22 8.70 -1.34
C GLN A 36 -9.45 8.05 0.03
N VAL A 37 -8.42 7.44 0.61
CA VAL A 37 -8.51 6.78 1.92
C VAL A 37 -8.42 7.80 3.06
N PHE A 38 -7.58 8.81 2.89
CA PHE A 38 -7.33 9.87 3.89
C PHE A 38 -7.97 11.20 3.44
N GLU A 39 -9.28 11.17 3.11
CA GLU A 39 -10.02 12.36 2.64
C GLU A 39 -9.89 13.55 3.59
N ASP A 40 -9.90 13.30 4.90
CA ASP A 40 -9.80 14.32 5.94
C ASP A 40 -8.36 14.83 6.17
N SER A 41 -7.35 14.19 5.61
CA SER A 41 -5.94 14.48 5.89
C SER A 41 -5.02 14.29 4.68
N PRO A 42 -5.11 15.18 3.68
CA PRO A 42 -4.30 15.06 2.45
C PRO A 42 -2.79 15.15 2.71
N GLY A 43 -2.37 15.83 3.77
CA GLY A 43 -0.97 15.87 4.20
C GLY A 43 -0.45 14.52 4.64
N LEU A 44 -1.25 13.75 5.37
CA LEU A 44 -0.92 12.40 5.81
C LEU A 44 -0.82 11.44 4.61
N ALA A 45 -1.75 11.53 3.66
CA ALA A 45 -1.73 10.75 2.43
C ALA A 45 -0.42 10.95 1.65
N ASN A 46 0.03 12.20 1.51
CA ASN A 46 1.29 12.52 0.84
C ASN A 46 2.50 11.98 1.61
N ALA A 47 2.55 12.14 2.92
CA ALA A 47 3.65 11.64 3.75
C ALA A 47 3.78 10.11 3.67
N VAL A 48 2.67 9.39 3.76
CA VAL A 48 2.66 7.92 3.65
C VAL A 48 3.08 7.49 2.25
N ASN A 49 2.60 8.15 1.19
CA ASN A 49 3.02 7.84 -0.18
C ASN A 49 4.53 8.05 -0.38
N GLN A 50 5.08 9.14 0.13
CA GLN A 50 6.52 9.42 0.05
C GLN A 50 7.33 8.36 0.79
N LEU A 51 6.91 7.95 1.97
CA LEU A 51 7.57 6.91 2.76
C LEU A 51 7.57 5.56 2.02
N LEU A 52 6.45 5.18 1.40
CA LEU A 52 6.33 3.97 0.60
C LEU A 52 7.27 3.99 -0.61
N VAL A 53 7.36 5.11 -1.32
CA VAL A 53 8.26 5.26 -2.48
C VAL A 53 9.72 5.20 -2.05
N VAL A 54 10.10 5.87 -0.97
CA VAL A 54 11.47 5.81 -0.43
C VAL A 54 11.81 4.39 0.02
N GLY A 55 10.91 3.73 0.75
CA GLY A 55 11.09 2.33 1.16
C GLY A 55 11.26 1.39 -0.04
N PHE A 56 10.45 1.58 -1.08
CA PHE A 56 10.57 0.83 -2.34
C PHE A 56 11.95 1.01 -2.98
N TYR A 57 12.44 2.26 -3.09
CA TYR A 57 13.78 2.51 -3.64
C TYR A 57 14.88 1.86 -2.80
N LEU A 58 14.81 1.97 -1.47
CA LEU A 58 15.84 1.39 -0.59
C LEU A 58 15.91 -0.12 -0.73
N ILE A 59 14.77 -0.80 -0.74
CA ILE A 59 14.71 -2.26 -0.89
C ILE A 59 15.19 -2.65 -2.29
N SER A 60 14.72 -1.96 -3.34
CA SER A 60 15.09 -2.26 -4.72
C SER A 60 16.59 -2.07 -4.96
N LEU A 61 17.16 -0.96 -4.50
CA LEU A 61 18.62 -0.71 -4.61
C LEU A 61 19.41 -1.72 -3.79
N GLY A 62 18.91 -2.10 -2.60
CA GLY A 62 19.51 -3.17 -1.81
C GLY A 62 19.61 -4.49 -2.59
N PHE A 63 18.52 -4.90 -3.22
CA PHE A 63 18.51 -6.11 -4.07
C PHE A 63 19.43 -5.97 -5.28
N VAL A 64 19.38 -4.84 -6.00
CA VAL A 64 20.26 -4.61 -7.15
C VAL A 64 21.73 -4.71 -6.73
N THR A 65 22.08 -4.16 -5.59
CA THR A 65 23.46 -4.20 -5.06
C THR A 65 23.86 -5.61 -4.63
N LEU A 66 22.99 -6.34 -3.93
CA LEU A 66 23.25 -7.72 -3.51
C LEU A 66 23.47 -8.66 -4.69
N PHE A 67 22.69 -8.48 -5.77
CA PHE A 67 22.81 -9.29 -6.98
C PHE A 67 23.88 -8.78 -7.96
N LEU A 68 24.52 -7.64 -7.69
CA LEU A 68 25.62 -7.15 -8.50
C LEU A 68 26.82 -8.08 -8.43
N THR A 69 27.14 -8.60 -7.24
CA THR A 69 28.29 -9.47 -7.02
C THR A 69 28.07 -10.84 -7.67
N SER A 70 29.00 -11.28 -8.51
CA SER A 70 29.03 -12.62 -9.10
C SER A 70 30.45 -13.16 -9.04
N HIS A 71 30.57 -14.42 -8.66
CA HIS A 71 31.83 -15.16 -8.69
C HIS A 71 31.95 -16.03 -9.94
N ALA A 72 31.10 -15.78 -10.97
CA ALA A 72 31.15 -16.53 -12.21
C ALA A 72 32.31 -16.05 -13.09
N ASP A 73 33.16 -16.97 -13.51
CA ASP A 73 34.16 -16.74 -14.54
C ASP A 73 33.44 -16.60 -15.89
N VAL A 74 33.39 -15.40 -16.41
CA VAL A 74 32.68 -15.07 -17.65
C VAL A 74 33.72 -14.88 -18.76
N HIS A 75 33.78 -15.83 -19.70
CA HIS A 75 34.76 -15.83 -20.78
C HIS A 75 34.17 -15.51 -22.15
N GLY A 76 32.84 -15.48 -22.29
CA GLY A 76 32.20 -15.31 -23.59
C GLY A 76 30.87 -14.54 -23.54
N ALA A 77 30.44 -14.07 -24.71
CA ALA A 77 29.17 -13.34 -24.88
C ALA A 77 27.96 -14.14 -24.41
N ARG A 78 27.94 -15.44 -24.65
CA ARG A 78 26.85 -16.35 -24.24
C ARG A 78 26.70 -16.35 -22.72
N GLU A 79 27.79 -16.45 -21.99
CA GLU A 79 27.81 -16.48 -20.53
C GLU A 79 27.37 -15.12 -19.95
N VAL A 80 27.75 -14.01 -20.62
CA VAL A 80 27.23 -12.67 -20.27
C VAL A 80 25.72 -12.62 -20.35
N PHE A 81 25.12 -13.11 -21.43
CA PHE A 81 23.66 -13.12 -21.60
C PHE A 81 22.96 -14.02 -20.60
N GLU A 82 23.51 -15.19 -20.32
CA GLU A 82 22.95 -16.13 -19.35
C GLU A 82 22.97 -15.54 -17.95
N LEU A 83 24.11 -15.00 -17.51
CA LEU A 83 24.26 -14.33 -16.23
C LEU A 83 23.31 -13.12 -16.10
N LEU A 84 23.22 -12.30 -17.16
CA LEU A 84 22.36 -11.13 -17.21
C LEU A 84 20.89 -11.51 -17.12
N SER A 85 20.46 -12.54 -17.85
CA SER A 85 19.08 -13.02 -17.84
C SER A 85 18.65 -13.47 -16.45
N VAL A 86 19.49 -14.23 -15.75
CA VAL A 86 19.20 -14.68 -14.39
C VAL A 86 19.12 -13.49 -13.44
N LYS A 87 20.11 -12.59 -13.46
CA LYS A 87 20.17 -11.43 -12.55
C LYS A 87 19.01 -10.47 -12.77
N VAL A 88 18.74 -10.08 -14.02
CA VAL A 88 17.62 -9.19 -14.36
C VAL A 88 16.29 -9.88 -14.09
N GLY A 89 16.16 -11.16 -14.37
CA GLY A 89 14.98 -11.96 -14.09
C GLY A 89 14.64 -11.96 -12.60
N VAL A 90 15.62 -12.21 -11.73
CA VAL A 90 15.42 -12.17 -10.28
C VAL A 90 15.01 -10.78 -9.80
N VAL A 91 15.70 -9.72 -10.26
CA VAL A 91 15.33 -8.34 -9.90
C VAL A 91 13.91 -8.02 -10.36
N ALA A 92 13.55 -8.35 -11.59
CA ALA A 92 12.21 -8.13 -12.14
C ALA A 92 11.14 -8.88 -11.33
N LEU A 93 11.43 -10.13 -10.94
CA LEU A 93 10.52 -10.93 -10.11
C LEU A 93 10.35 -10.33 -8.72
N VAL A 94 11.41 -9.92 -8.05
CA VAL A 94 11.36 -9.26 -6.74
C VAL A 94 10.55 -7.95 -6.83
N LEU A 95 10.80 -7.12 -7.85
CA LEU A 95 10.05 -5.89 -8.08
C LEU A 95 8.57 -6.18 -8.35
N GLY A 96 8.26 -7.22 -9.11
CA GLY A 96 6.90 -7.64 -9.40
C GLY A 96 6.16 -8.11 -8.15
N VAL A 97 6.78 -8.96 -7.34
CA VAL A 97 6.20 -9.42 -6.05
C VAL A 97 5.98 -8.26 -5.10
N MET A 98 6.96 -7.36 -4.98
CA MET A 98 6.85 -6.18 -4.13
C MET A 98 5.76 -5.22 -4.62
N HIS A 99 5.63 -5.04 -5.93
CA HIS A 99 4.55 -4.26 -6.52
C HIS A 99 3.18 -4.87 -6.23
N LEU A 100 3.05 -6.18 -6.42
CA LEU A 100 1.82 -6.93 -6.10
C LEU A 100 1.47 -6.80 -4.61
N PHE A 101 2.46 -6.94 -3.72
CA PHE A 101 2.28 -6.76 -2.29
C PHE A 101 1.72 -5.35 -1.95
N ASN A 102 2.28 -4.29 -2.55
CA ASN A 102 1.76 -2.93 -2.38
C ASN A 102 0.30 -2.80 -2.82
N VAL A 103 -0.07 -3.39 -3.97
CA VAL A 103 -1.45 -3.40 -4.47
C VAL A 103 -2.38 -4.14 -3.50
N LEU A 104 -1.95 -5.27 -2.95
CA LEU A 104 -2.73 -6.03 -1.97
C LEU A 104 -2.92 -5.25 -0.66
N VAL A 105 -1.88 -4.59 -0.16
CA VAL A 105 -1.96 -3.72 1.03
C VAL A 105 -2.96 -2.59 0.79
N PHE A 106 -2.87 -1.89 -0.33
CA PHE A 106 -3.82 -0.83 -0.67
C PHE A 106 -5.26 -1.35 -0.78
N ASN A 107 -5.47 -2.49 -1.42
CA ASN A 107 -6.79 -3.09 -1.50
C ASN A 107 -7.33 -3.51 -0.12
N GLY A 108 -6.47 -4.01 0.75
CA GLY A 108 -6.81 -4.35 2.14
C GLY A 108 -7.27 -3.12 2.95
N ILE A 109 -6.54 -2.01 2.83
CA ILE A 109 -6.89 -0.75 3.49
C ILE A 109 -8.23 -0.22 2.96
N ARG A 110 -8.41 -0.20 1.64
CA ARG A 110 -9.67 0.24 1.01
C ARG A 110 -10.88 -0.54 1.51
N ARG A 111 -10.78 -1.86 1.62
CA ARG A 111 -11.87 -2.71 2.10
C ARG A 111 -12.24 -2.39 3.55
N ARG A 112 -11.29 -2.03 4.39
CA ARG A 112 -11.56 -1.67 5.80
C ARG A 112 -12.25 -0.32 5.92
N HIS A 113 -11.94 0.65 5.08
CA HIS A 113 -12.56 1.97 5.09
C HIS A 113 -13.94 2.01 4.43
N LEU A 114 -14.22 1.10 3.49
CA LEU A 114 -15.53 0.95 2.85
C LEU A 114 -16.46 0.01 3.63
N ALA A 115 -16.03 -0.58 4.74
CA ALA A 115 -16.93 -1.30 5.62
C ALA A 115 -18.03 -0.34 6.10
N PRO A 116 -19.34 -0.67 5.94
CA PRO A 116 -20.42 0.20 6.40
C PRO A 116 -20.18 0.53 7.87
N LYS A 117 -20.15 1.83 8.22
CA LYS A 117 -20.22 2.24 9.61
C LYS A 117 -21.43 1.51 10.20
N PRO A 118 -21.30 0.81 11.34
CA PRO A 118 -22.46 0.22 11.99
C PRO A 118 -23.50 1.33 12.11
N ALA A 119 -24.70 1.05 11.61
CA ALA A 119 -25.82 1.99 11.72
C ALA A 119 -25.86 2.47 13.17
N PRO A 120 -26.00 3.77 13.44
CA PRO A 120 -26.21 4.23 14.80
C PRO A 120 -27.36 3.42 15.38
N ALA A 121 -27.13 2.82 16.55
CA ALA A 121 -28.15 2.05 17.24
C ALA A 121 -29.44 2.87 17.20
N PRO A 122 -30.59 2.27 16.87
CA PRO A 122 -31.85 3.00 16.83
C PRO A 122 -32.01 3.69 18.17
N VAL A 123 -31.88 5.02 18.14
CA VAL A 123 -32.24 5.82 19.28
C VAL A 123 -33.75 5.56 19.40
N PHE A 124 -34.15 4.74 20.36
CA PHE A 124 -35.54 4.62 20.72
C PHE A 124 -35.97 6.01 21.18
N ALA A 125 -36.35 6.84 20.20
CA ALA A 125 -37.07 8.07 20.44
C ALA A 125 -38.41 7.67 21.08
N GLY A 126 -38.50 7.83 22.38
CA GLY A 126 -39.81 7.81 23.01
C GLY A 126 -40.06 6.74 24.06
N ARG A 127 -39.26 6.71 25.10
CA ARG A 127 -39.81 6.64 26.44
C ARG A 127 -39.26 7.82 27.19
N PRO A 128 -40.09 8.84 27.51
CA PRO A 128 -39.66 9.84 28.46
C PRO A 128 -39.34 9.10 29.75
N VAL A 129 -38.07 9.20 30.16
CA VAL A 129 -37.65 8.71 31.49
C VAL A 129 -38.46 9.51 32.48
N PRO A 130 -39.29 8.90 33.34
CA PRO A 130 -40.03 9.65 34.33
C PRO A 130 -39.00 10.36 35.22
N TYR A 131 -39.02 11.70 35.23
CA TYR A 131 -38.24 12.45 36.20
C TYR A 131 -38.73 12.06 37.59
N PRO A 132 -37.84 11.75 38.57
CA PRO A 132 -38.22 11.59 39.94
C PRO A 132 -38.87 12.93 40.41
N GLY A 133 -40.17 12.96 40.57
CA GLY A 133 -40.91 14.16 40.93
C GLY A 133 -41.96 14.63 39.93
N ALA A 134 -42.16 13.98 38.79
CA ALA A 134 -43.29 14.29 37.93
C ALA A 134 -44.61 13.85 38.62
N PRO A 135 -45.62 14.72 38.73
CA PRO A 135 -46.93 14.32 39.24
C PRO A 135 -47.50 13.22 38.37
N GLY A 136 -47.90 12.12 38.96
CA GLY A 136 -48.50 10.99 38.22
C GLY A 136 -49.71 11.42 37.40
N PRO A 137 -50.10 10.60 36.36
CA PRO A 137 -51.27 10.90 35.58
C PRO A 137 -52.47 11.01 36.46
N GLN A 138 -53.11 12.22 36.46
CA GLN A 138 -54.37 12.40 37.21
C GLN A 138 -55.44 11.60 36.50
N VAL A 139 -55.89 10.52 37.15
CA VAL A 139 -57.07 9.78 36.71
C VAL A 139 -58.26 10.62 37.01
N PRO A 140 -59.10 10.96 36.02
CA PRO A 140 -60.35 11.73 36.28
C PRO A 140 -61.26 10.90 37.17
N PRO A 141 -61.96 11.55 38.13
CA PRO A 141 -62.90 10.84 39.01
C PRO A 141 -64.05 10.23 38.17
N PHE A 142 -64.37 8.96 38.43
CA PHE A 142 -65.53 8.34 37.84
C PHE A 142 -66.80 9.06 38.25
N PRO A 143 -67.76 9.31 37.31
CA PRO A 143 -69.06 9.82 37.71
C PRO A 143 -69.76 8.81 38.61
N ALA A 144 -70.24 9.29 39.73
CA ALA A 144 -71.02 8.49 40.70
C ALA A 144 -72.39 8.12 40.12
N PRO A 145 -72.97 7.00 40.46
CA PRO A 145 -74.22 6.47 39.94
C PRO A 145 -75.42 7.38 40.22
#